data_5fdaceabcf1128c35dbf0f862f0136db
#
_entry.id   5fdaceabcf1128c35dbf0f862f0136db
#
_cell.length_a   1.000
_cell.length_b   1.000
_cell.length_c   1.000
_cell.angle_alpha   90.00
_cell.angle_beta   90.00
_cell.angle_gamma   90.00
#
_symmetry.space_group_name_H-M   'P 1'
#
loop_
_entity.id
_entity.type
_entity.pdbx_description
1 polymer ?
#
loop_
_entity_poly.entity_id
_entity_poly.type
_entity_poly.pdbx_seq_one_letter_code
_entity_poly.pdbx_strand_id
1 'polypeptide(L)'
;ASGSLAKYVIDTLQNVPNVHLTLLARNKSKIVNDTVNCTVVESDVMDYDKLRTAVRGQDIVYINLAGDLEKMTLNIVKAMQETNVKRVIAISSIGIYETPLKPVLIPYRKLADILESSNLDYTILRPDWFTYDNEVSFTITHKGEPEIGSAISRKSIAAFIATLIQNPDLYKRENLGISKP
;
A
#
# COMPACT_ATOMS: atom_id res chain seq x y z
N ALA A 1 2.21 -0.98 10.11
CA ALA A 1 2.84 -2.25 9.71
C ALA A 1 2.29 -3.50 10.44
N SER A 2 1.14 -3.43 11.14
CA SER A 2 0.60 -4.53 11.97
C SER A 2 -0.67 -5.19 11.40
N GLY A 3 -1.08 -4.87 10.19
CA GLY A 3 -2.24 -5.47 9.53
C GLY A 3 -1.96 -6.87 8.95
N SER A 4 -3.01 -7.65 8.68
CA SER A 4 -2.88 -9.02 8.19
C SER A 4 -2.15 -9.15 6.85
N LEU A 5 -2.36 -8.21 5.91
CA LEU A 5 -1.61 -8.15 4.65
C LEU A 5 -0.17 -7.69 4.88
N ALA A 6 0.05 -6.74 5.81
CA ALA A 6 1.39 -6.23 6.11
C ALA A 6 2.37 -7.33 6.52
N LYS A 7 1.89 -8.33 7.27
CA LYS A 7 2.70 -9.50 7.64
C LYS A 7 3.32 -10.16 6.39
N TYR A 8 2.51 -10.48 5.40
CA TYR A 8 2.97 -11.15 4.18
C TYR A 8 3.90 -10.27 3.35
N VAL A 9 3.62 -8.97 3.28
CA VAL A 9 4.47 -8.00 2.56
C VAL A 9 5.83 -7.88 3.24
N ILE A 10 5.89 -7.77 4.58
CA ILE A 10 7.15 -7.73 5.33
C ILE A 10 7.93 -9.02 5.11
N ASP A 11 7.32 -10.20 5.32
CA ASP A 11 7.97 -11.50 5.13
C ASP A 11 8.55 -11.64 3.70
N THR A 12 7.83 -11.16 2.70
CA THR A 12 8.29 -11.23 1.30
C THR A 12 9.45 -10.26 1.05
N LEU A 13 9.34 -9.01 1.50
CA LEU A 13 10.32 -7.97 1.21
C LEU A 13 11.64 -8.13 1.97
N GLN A 14 11.62 -8.75 3.16
CA GLN A 14 12.84 -9.08 3.90
C GLN A 14 13.76 -10.05 3.15
N ASN A 15 13.21 -10.81 2.19
CA ASN A 15 13.97 -11.73 1.35
C ASN A 15 14.40 -11.12 0.00
N VAL A 16 14.05 -9.85 -0.26
CA VAL A 16 14.47 -9.15 -1.48
C VAL A 16 15.81 -8.49 -1.25
N PRO A 17 16.84 -8.78 -2.08
CA PRO A 17 18.16 -8.18 -1.94
C PRO A 17 18.10 -6.63 -2.02
N ASN A 18 18.91 -5.97 -1.20
CA ASN A 18 19.07 -4.52 -1.15
C ASN A 18 17.79 -3.74 -0.75
N VAL A 19 16.80 -4.41 -0.14
CA VAL A 19 15.63 -3.77 0.43
C VAL A 19 15.80 -3.65 1.94
N HIS A 20 15.72 -2.42 2.45
CA HIS A 20 15.66 -2.12 3.88
C HIS A 20 14.26 -1.61 4.23
N LEU A 21 13.64 -2.15 5.28
CA LEU A 21 12.29 -1.80 5.67
C LEU A 21 12.26 -0.83 6.85
N THR A 22 11.56 0.28 6.68
CA THR A 22 11.13 1.14 7.79
C THR A 22 9.65 0.89 8.08
N LEU A 23 9.36 0.31 9.24
CA LEU A 23 8.02 -0.12 9.65
C LEU A 23 7.40 0.91 10.59
N LEU A 24 6.42 1.68 10.11
CA LEU A 24 5.65 2.60 10.96
C LEU A 24 4.41 1.89 11.50
N ALA A 25 4.24 1.87 12.82
CA ALA A 25 3.11 1.26 13.50
C ALA A 25 2.73 2.04 14.77
N ARG A 26 1.43 2.17 15.06
CA ARG A 26 0.94 2.81 16.30
C ARG A 26 1.34 2.05 17.56
N ASN A 27 1.53 0.76 17.43
CA ASN A 27 1.99 -0.12 18.51
C ASN A 27 2.92 -1.17 17.90
N LYS A 28 4.20 -1.07 18.22
CA LYS A 28 5.24 -1.98 17.70
C LYS A 28 5.07 -3.42 18.19
N SER A 29 4.47 -3.64 19.37
CA SER A 29 4.24 -4.99 19.89
C SER A 29 3.23 -5.80 19.07
N LYS A 30 2.48 -5.15 18.18
CA LYS A 30 1.55 -5.81 17.24
C LYS A 30 2.21 -6.23 15.92
N ILE A 31 3.48 -5.92 15.72
CA ILE A 31 4.24 -6.45 14.57
C ILE A 31 4.68 -7.86 14.95
N VAL A 32 4.20 -8.84 14.19
CA VAL A 32 4.45 -10.27 14.48
C VAL A 32 5.64 -10.84 13.71
N ASN A 33 6.18 -10.08 12.75
CA ASN A 33 7.36 -10.46 11.97
C ASN A 33 8.64 -10.29 12.78
N ASP A 34 9.70 -11.00 12.41
CA ASP A 34 11.02 -10.65 12.85
C ASP A 34 11.42 -9.26 12.31
N THR A 35 11.90 -8.39 13.18
CA THR A 35 12.25 -7.01 12.84
C THR A 35 13.73 -6.69 13.00
N VAL A 36 14.58 -7.71 13.19
CA VAL A 36 16.03 -7.55 13.43
C VAL A 36 16.69 -6.71 12.32
N ASN A 37 16.27 -6.89 11.08
CA ASN A 37 16.80 -6.16 9.92
C ASN A 37 15.90 -5.00 9.47
N CYS A 38 14.99 -4.52 10.33
CA CYS A 38 14.08 -3.44 10.04
C CYS A 38 14.30 -2.24 10.97
N THR A 39 14.06 -1.04 10.48
CA THR A 39 13.86 0.14 11.34
C THR A 39 12.41 0.19 11.76
N VAL A 40 12.12 0.17 13.07
CA VAL A 40 10.76 0.26 13.60
C VAL A 40 10.50 1.64 14.19
N VAL A 41 9.50 2.34 13.65
CA VAL A 41 9.04 3.64 14.14
C VAL A 41 7.67 3.48 14.79
N GLU A 42 7.60 3.66 16.11
CA GLU A 42 6.33 3.64 16.83
C GLU A 42 5.70 5.02 16.79
N SER A 43 4.71 5.19 15.92
CA SER A 43 3.97 6.44 15.74
C SER A 43 2.62 6.24 15.05
N ASP A 44 1.72 7.20 15.23
CA ASP A 44 0.53 7.34 14.40
C ASP A 44 0.89 8.14 13.12
N VAL A 45 0.24 7.82 12.01
CA VAL A 45 0.35 8.59 10.75
C VAL A 45 -0.15 10.03 10.92
N MET A 46 -0.97 10.28 11.94
CA MET A 46 -1.46 11.61 12.30
C MET A 46 -0.43 12.44 13.08
N ASP A 47 0.62 11.85 13.64
CA ASP A 47 1.78 12.55 14.21
C ASP A 47 2.71 12.98 13.05
N TYR A 48 2.45 14.17 12.52
CA TYR A 48 3.06 14.62 11.27
C TYR A 48 4.59 14.71 11.33
N ASP A 49 5.16 15.19 12.44
CA ASP A 49 6.62 15.36 12.55
C ASP A 49 7.35 14.01 12.56
N LYS A 50 6.81 13.03 13.26
CA LYS A 50 7.35 11.66 13.24
C LYS A 50 7.13 10.99 11.89
N LEU A 51 5.96 11.17 11.26
CA LEU A 51 5.70 10.66 9.92
C LEU A 51 6.71 11.22 8.92
N ARG A 52 6.90 12.55 8.88
CA ARG A 52 7.86 13.22 8.00
C ARG A 52 9.29 12.73 8.22
N THR A 53 9.67 12.50 9.48
CA THR A 53 10.99 11.95 9.83
C THR A 53 11.14 10.52 9.30
N ALA A 54 10.10 9.69 9.43
CA ALA A 54 10.13 8.31 8.95
C ALA A 54 10.13 8.20 7.41
N VAL A 55 9.50 9.15 6.71
CA VAL A 55 9.45 9.19 5.23
C VAL A 55 10.75 9.71 4.63
N ARG A 56 11.47 10.59 5.35
CA ARG A 56 12.72 11.18 4.84
C ARG A 56 13.77 10.11 4.50
N GLY A 57 14.30 10.19 3.27
CA GLY A 57 15.34 9.29 2.78
C GLY A 57 14.85 7.92 2.35
N GLN A 58 13.52 7.71 2.31
CA GLN A 58 12.95 6.50 1.72
C GLN A 58 12.90 6.63 0.20
N ASP A 59 13.09 5.52 -0.50
CA ASP A 59 12.92 5.46 -1.96
C ASP A 59 11.44 5.28 -2.33
N ILE A 60 10.71 4.49 -1.54
CA ILE A 60 9.30 4.11 -1.80
C ILE A 60 8.52 4.17 -0.49
N VAL A 61 7.30 4.69 -0.54
CA VAL A 61 6.32 4.60 0.56
C VAL A 61 5.24 3.59 0.19
N TYR A 62 4.97 2.64 1.08
CA TYR A 62 3.88 1.68 0.95
C TYR A 62 2.76 2.00 1.94
N ILE A 63 1.56 2.25 1.42
CA ILE A 63 0.37 2.60 2.20
C ILE A 63 -0.57 1.39 2.26
N ASN A 64 -0.77 0.86 3.47
CA ASN A 64 -1.73 -0.20 3.76
C ASN A 64 -2.39 0.11 5.11
N LEU A 65 -3.37 0.97 5.08
CA LEU A 65 -4.03 1.57 6.24
C LEU A 65 -5.54 1.33 6.19
N ALA A 66 -6.21 1.56 7.32
CA ALA A 66 -7.65 1.59 7.46
C ALA A 66 -8.05 2.68 8.44
N GLY A 67 -9.27 3.21 8.30
CA GLY A 67 -9.81 4.30 9.10
C GLY A 67 -10.01 5.59 8.29
N ASP A 68 -9.61 6.74 8.82
CA ASP A 68 -9.72 8.03 8.14
C ASP A 68 -8.62 8.15 7.05
N LEU A 69 -8.79 7.37 5.97
CA LEU A 69 -7.81 7.31 4.88
C LEU A 69 -7.63 8.66 4.18
N GLU A 70 -8.64 9.52 4.18
CA GLU A 70 -8.54 10.86 3.60
C GLU A 70 -7.45 11.67 4.32
N LYS A 71 -7.57 11.86 5.63
CA LYS A 71 -6.58 12.62 6.41
C LYS A 71 -5.22 11.96 6.44
N MET A 72 -5.18 10.63 6.61
CA MET A 72 -3.93 9.89 6.64
C MET A 72 -3.17 10.03 5.32
N THR A 73 -3.86 9.93 4.18
CA THR A 73 -3.23 10.04 2.86
C THR A 73 -2.74 11.46 2.58
N LEU A 74 -3.51 12.49 2.98
CA LEU A 74 -3.07 13.88 2.86
C LEU A 74 -1.77 14.14 3.65
N ASN A 75 -1.67 13.62 4.88
CA ASN A 75 -0.45 13.72 5.67
C ASN A 75 0.74 13.01 5.00
N ILE A 76 0.53 11.82 4.46
CA ILE A 76 1.59 11.05 3.78
C ILE A 76 2.05 11.79 2.52
N VAL A 77 1.13 12.25 1.68
CA VAL A 77 1.46 12.99 0.44
C VAL A 77 2.25 14.26 0.78
N LYS A 78 1.82 15.03 1.78
CA LYS A 78 2.54 16.21 2.25
C LYS A 78 3.96 15.87 2.72
N ALA A 79 4.11 14.83 3.56
CA ALA A 79 5.42 14.39 4.05
C ALA A 79 6.35 13.95 2.90
N MET A 80 5.82 13.21 1.91
CA MET A 80 6.56 12.80 0.73
C MET A 80 7.01 13.98 -0.12
N GLN A 81 6.14 14.97 -0.35
CA GLN A 81 6.47 16.18 -1.10
C GLN A 81 7.57 17.01 -0.41
N GLU A 82 7.46 17.22 0.90
CA GLU A 82 8.45 17.98 1.69
C GLU A 82 9.81 17.26 1.80
N THR A 83 9.85 15.94 1.64
CA THR A 83 11.08 15.13 1.72
C THR A 83 11.60 14.68 0.35
N ASN A 84 10.97 15.11 -0.75
CA ASN A 84 11.30 14.73 -2.13
C ASN A 84 11.19 13.23 -2.43
N VAL A 85 10.41 12.48 -1.67
CA VAL A 85 10.09 11.08 -1.96
C VAL A 85 8.95 11.05 -2.98
N LYS A 86 9.13 10.34 -4.10
CA LYS A 86 8.18 10.39 -5.23
C LYS A 86 7.34 9.13 -5.38
N ARG A 87 7.93 7.96 -5.12
CA ARG A 87 7.31 6.67 -5.41
C ARG A 87 6.40 6.21 -4.28
N VAL A 88 5.14 5.92 -4.57
CA VAL A 88 4.16 5.40 -3.60
C VAL A 88 3.39 4.23 -4.17
N ILE A 89 3.20 3.19 -3.35
CA ILE A 89 2.33 2.05 -3.63
C ILE A 89 1.24 2.05 -2.56
N ALA A 90 -0.03 1.98 -2.94
CA ALA A 90 -1.13 2.06 -2.00
C ALA A 90 -2.16 0.96 -2.22
N ILE A 91 -2.67 0.40 -1.12
CA ILE A 91 -3.80 -0.53 -1.14
C ILE A 91 -5.09 0.26 -0.99
N SER A 92 -5.93 0.15 -2.00
CA SER A 92 -7.31 0.61 -2.03
C SER A 92 -8.26 -0.61 -1.99
N SER A 93 -9.33 -0.60 -2.78
CA SER A 93 -10.30 -1.70 -2.82
C SER A 93 -10.97 -1.78 -4.18
N ILE A 94 -11.35 -2.98 -4.58
CA ILE A 94 -12.32 -3.19 -5.67
C ILE A 94 -13.61 -2.42 -5.38
N GLY A 95 -14.33 -2.01 -6.42
CA GLY A 95 -15.65 -1.38 -6.31
C GLY A 95 -15.63 0.11 -5.97
N ILE A 96 -14.46 0.76 -5.82
CA ILE A 96 -14.40 2.20 -5.53
C ILE A 96 -14.92 3.10 -6.66
N TYR A 97 -15.17 2.55 -7.85
CA TYR A 97 -15.75 3.24 -9.01
C TYR A 97 -17.18 2.81 -9.31
N GLU A 98 -17.78 1.94 -8.50
CA GLU A 98 -19.18 1.56 -8.62
C GLU A 98 -20.13 2.74 -8.33
N THR A 99 -21.30 2.75 -8.97
CA THR A 99 -22.34 3.73 -8.71
C THR A 99 -23.65 2.99 -8.38
N PRO A 100 -24.26 3.22 -7.20
CA PRO A 100 -23.78 4.10 -6.12
C PRO A 100 -22.58 3.52 -5.36
N LEU A 101 -21.66 4.40 -4.92
CA LEU A 101 -20.51 4.00 -4.13
C LEU A 101 -20.95 3.52 -2.73
N LYS A 102 -20.53 2.32 -2.35
CA LYS A 102 -20.83 1.77 -1.01
C LYS A 102 -20.15 2.60 0.08
N PRO A 103 -20.83 2.96 1.19
CA PRO A 103 -20.25 3.80 2.25
C PRO A 103 -18.92 3.32 2.80
N VAL A 104 -18.73 1.99 2.95
CA VAL A 104 -17.49 1.39 3.44
C VAL A 104 -16.30 1.62 2.50
N LEU A 105 -16.53 1.92 1.23
CA LEU A 105 -15.50 2.15 0.22
C LEU A 105 -15.13 3.64 0.06
N ILE A 106 -15.91 4.56 0.66
CA ILE A 106 -15.64 6.00 0.58
C ILE A 106 -14.21 6.36 1.01
N PRO A 107 -13.66 5.87 2.13
CA PRO A 107 -12.29 6.17 2.51
C PRO A 107 -11.25 5.70 1.48
N TYR A 108 -11.46 4.54 0.89
CA TYR A 108 -10.57 3.96 -0.14
C TYR A 108 -10.64 4.72 -1.46
N ARG A 109 -11.83 5.22 -1.82
CA ARG A 109 -12.01 6.12 -2.97
C ARG A 109 -11.28 7.44 -2.72
N LYS A 110 -11.39 8.04 -1.55
CA LYS A 110 -10.70 9.27 -1.17
C LYS A 110 -9.17 9.12 -1.24
N LEU A 111 -8.63 8.00 -0.74
CA LEU A 111 -7.21 7.68 -0.89
C LEU A 111 -6.79 7.70 -2.37
N ALA A 112 -7.57 7.05 -3.23
CA ALA A 112 -7.27 6.99 -4.66
C ALA A 112 -7.32 8.39 -5.30
N ASP A 113 -8.38 9.17 -5.05
CA ASP A 113 -8.54 10.52 -5.59
C ASP A 113 -7.40 11.46 -5.18
N ILE A 114 -6.92 11.37 -3.92
CA ILE A 114 -5.80 12.18 -3.40
C ILE A 114 -4.50 11.81 -4.11
N LEU A 115 -4.20 10.52 -4.24
CA LEU A 115 -2.97 10.08 -4.91
C LEU A 115 -3.00 10.41 -6.41
N GLU A 116 -4.12 10.20 -7.08
CA GLU A 116 -4.30 10.53 -8.51
C GLU A 116 -4.17 12.03 -8.79
N SER A 117 -4.58 12.88 -7.84
CA SER A 117 -4.45 14.34 -7.93
C SER A 117 -3.05 14.84 -7.55
N SER A 118 -2.20 13.99 -7.00
CA SER A 118 -0.85 14.35 -6.57
C SER A 118 0.16 14.30 -7.72
N ASN A 119 1.34 14.90 -7.50
CA ASN A 119 2.48 14.80 -8.42
C ASN A 119 3.39 13.58 -8.10
N LEU A 120 2.87 12.60 -7.35
CA LEU A 120 3.62 11.41 -6.99
C LEU A 120 3.56 10.35 -8.09
N ASP A 121 4.57 9.50 -8.14
CA ASP A 121 4.61 8.31 -8.97
C ASP A 121 3.87 7.18 -8.24
N TYR A 122 2.54 7.23 -8.25
CA TYR A 122 1.71 6.29 -7.55
C TYR A 122 1.48 4.98 -8.33
N THR A 123 1.30 3.88 -7.61
CA THR A 123 0.57 2.69 -8.05
C THR A 123 -0.48 2.38 -6.98
N ILE A 124 -1.74 2.39 -7.36
CA ILE A 124 -2.86 2.05 -6.48
C ILE A 124 -3.32 0.64 -6.85
N LEU A 125 -3.44 -0.24 -5.86
CA LEU A 125 -3.95 -1.59 -6.03
C LEU A 125 -5.36 -1.68 -5.46
N ARG A 126 -6.30 -2.21 -6.24
CA ARG A 126 -7.69 -2.45 -5.86
C ARG A 126 -7.95 -3.95 -5.74
N PRO A 127 -7.49 -4.59 -4.68
CA PRO A 127 -7.78 -6.00 -4.45
C PRO A 127 -9.23 -6.23 -4.05
N ASP A 128 -9.72 -7.44 -4.31
CA ASP A 128 -10.91 -8.02 -3.72
C ASP A 128 -10.60 -8.60 -2.33
N TRP A 129 -11.48 -9.44 -1.76
CA TRP A 129 -11.29 -10.06 -0.45
C TRP A 129 -9.99 -10.85 -0.36
N PHE A 130 -9.31 -10.73 0.78
CA PHE A 130 -8.06 -11.42 1.03
C PHE A 130 -8.27 -12.84 1.52
N THR A 131 -7.62 -13.82 0.89
CA THR A 131 -7.57 -15.20 1.38
C THR A 131 -6.24 -15.51 2.08
N TYR A 132 -6.19 -16.64 2.77
CA TYR A 132 -4.98 -17.21 3.37
C TYR A 132 -4.37 -18.33 2.52
N ASP A 133 -4.80 -18.47 1.29
CA ASP A 133 -4.28 -19.46 0.35
C ASP A 133 -2.79 -19.27 0.11
N ASN A 134 -2.12 -20.35 -0.24
CA ASN A 134 -0.67 -20.36 -0.45
C ASN A 134 -0.24 -20.06 -1.89
N GLU A 135 -1.20 -19.91 -2.79
CA GLU A 135 -0.93 -19.63 -4.20
C GLU A 135 -0.33 -18.23 -4.41
N VAL A 136 0.50 -18.12 -5.44
CA VAL A 136 0.95 -16.85 -6.01
C VAL A 136 0.48 -16.83 -7.46
N SER A 137 -0.70 -16.27 -7.70
CA SER A 137 -1.34 -16.13 -9.00
C SER A 137 -2.26 -14.92 -8.98
N PHE A 138 -2.22 -14.08 -10.01
CA PHE A 138 -3.05 -12.89 -10.08
C PHE A 138 -3.26 -12.44 -11.53
N THR A 139 -4.38 -11.76 -11.74
CA THR A 139 -4.71 -11.02 -12.96
C THR A 139 -4.75 -9.53 -12.62
N ILE A 140 -4.25 -8.69 -13.52
CA ILE A 140 -4.28 -7.23 -13.41
C ILE A 140 -5.30 -6.68 -14.41
N THR A 141 -6.11 -5.74 -13.96
CA THR A 141 -7.01 -4.93 -14.81
C THR A 141 -6.68 -3.45 -14.63
N HIS A 142 -6.76 -2.67 -15.72
CA HIS A 142 -6.52 -1.24 -15.65
C HIS A 142 -7.77 -0.47 -15.23
N LYS A 143 -7.60 0.77 -14.78
CA LYS A 143 -8.71 1.66 -14.48
C LYS A 143 -9.52 1.91 -15.75
N GLY A 144 -10.83 1.75 -15.65
CA GLY A 144 -11.77 1.91 -16.79
C GLY A 144 -12.09 0.59 -17.50
N GLU A 145 -11.35 -0.48 -17.24
CA GLU A 145 -11.72 -1.83 -17.64
C GLU A 145 -12.73 -2.43 -16.65
N PRO A 146 -13.58 -3.38 -17.08
CA PRO A 146 -14.42 -4.13 -16.16
C PRO A 146 -13.56 -4.78 -15.06
N GLU A 147 -13.93 -4.56 -13.80
CA GLU A 147 -13.24 -5.23 -12.70
C GLU A 147 -13.57 -6.72 -12.76
N ILE A 148 -12.55 -7.54 -12.99
CA ILE A 148 -12.63 -8.99 -12.88
C ILE A 148 -12.28 -9.30 -11.44
N GLY A 149 -13.25 -9.82 -10.68
CA GLY A 149 -13.07 -9.96 -9.25
C GLY A 149 -13.29 -11.36 -8.77
N SER A 150 -12.28 -11.93 -8.12
CA SER A 150 -12.45 -12.95 -7.10
C SER A 150 -11.47 -12.66 -5.96
N ALA A 151 -11.71 -13.30 -4.81
CA ALA A 151 -10.81 -13.21 -3.67
C ALA A 151 -9.37 -13.56 -4.08
N ILE A 152 -8.40 -12.84 -3.49
CA ILE A 152 -6.97 -12.99 -3.83
C ILE A 152 -6.16 -13.33 -2.58
N SER A 153 -5.15 -14.20 -2.74
CA SER A 153 -4.27 -14.52 -1.62
C SER A 153 -3.38 -13.33 -1.23
N ARG A 154 -3.13 -13.18 0.07
CA ARG A 154 -2.17 -12.19 0.59
C ARG A 154 -0.77 -12.40 0.02
N LYS A 155 -0.41 -13.64 -0.29
CA LYS A 155 0.87 -13.98 -0.93
C LYS A 155 0.96 -13.44 -2.35
N SER A 156 -0.12 -13.53 -3.14
CA SER A 156 -0.18 -12.96 -4.49
C SER A 156 0.02 -11.44 -4.46
N ILE A 157 -0.67 -10.73 -3.55
CA ILE A 157 -0.52 -9.28 -3.40
C ILE A 157 0.91 -8.93 -2.96
N ALA A 158 1.46 -9.64 -1.97
CA ALA A 158 2.82 -9.41 -1.48
C ALA A 158 3.88 -9.64 -2.58
N ALA A 159 3.72 -10.67 -3.40
CA ALA A 159 4.59 -10.95 -4.54
C ALA A 159 4.52 -9.84 -5.59
N PHE A 160 3.32 -9.34 -5.90
CA PHE A 160 3.17 -8.22 -6.83
C PHE A 160 3.79 -6.93 -6.29
N ILE A 161 3.62 -6.64 -5.00
CA ILE A 161 4.28 -5.49 -4.35
C ILE A 161 5.80 -5.62 -4.44
N ALA A 162 6.37 -6.81 -4.21
CA ALA A 162 7.80 -7.05 -4.36
C ALA A 162 8.27 -6.79 -5.79
N THR A 163 7.49 -7.19 -6.79
CA THR A 163 7.77 -6.88 -8.21
C THR A 163 7.82 -5.37 -8.47
N LEU A 164 6.88 -4.60 -7.91
CA LEU A 164 6.84 -3.14 -8.05
C LEU A 164 8.03 -2.45 -7.36
N ILE A 165 8.48 -2.99 -6.21
CA ILE A 165 9.63 -2.46 -5.47
C ILE A 165 10.94 -2.75 -6.21
N GLN A 166 11.09 -3.93 -6.78
CA GLN A 166 12.26 -4.30 -7.59
C GLN A 166 12.29 -3.56 -8.95
N ASN A 167 11.13 -3.12 -9.44
CA ASN A 167 10.97 -2.42 -10.72
C ASN A 167 10.18 -1.11 -10.49
N PRO A 168 10.76 -0.08 -9.87
CA PRO A 168 10.02 1.09 -9.42
C PRO A 168 9.40 1.93 -10.54
N ASP A 169 9.81 1.74 -11.78
CA ASP A 169 9.22 2.39 -12.95
C ASP A 169 7.97 1.68 -13.49
N LEU A 170 7.74 0.43 -13.04
CA LEU A 170 6.60 -0.36 -13.47
C LEU A 170 5.30 0.23 -12.89
N TYR A 171 4.28 0.37 -13.74
CA TYR A 171 2.94 0.87 -13.38
C TYR A 171 2.92 2.21 -12.64
N LYS A 172 3.83 3.14 -12.97
CA LYS A 172 3.78 4.52 -12.48
C LYS A 172 2.50 5.20 -12.96
N ARG A 173 1.84 5.89 -12.01
CA ARG A 173 0.57 6.62 -12.22
C ARG A 173 -0.58 5.73 -12.70
N GLU A 174 -0.55 4.47 -12.27
CA GLU A 174 -1.57 3.48 -12.59
C GLU A 174 -2.43 3.15 -11.36
N ASN A 175 -3.70 2.85 -11.64
CA ASN A 175 -4.67 2.39 -10.65
C ASN A 175 -5.24 1.07 -11.14
N LEU A 176 -4.80 -0.01 -10.51
CA LEU A 176 -4.92 -1.38 -10.98
C LEU A 176 -5.86 -2.21 -10.11
N GLY A 177 -6.78 -2.93 -10.74
CA GLY A 177 -7.45 -4.07 -10.11
C GLY A 177 -6.46 -5.23 -10.00
N ILE A 178 -6.53 -5.98 -8.92
CA ILE A 178 -5.75 -7.19 -8.71
C ILE A 178 -6.64 -8.28 -8.10
N SER A 179 -6.77 -9.40 -8.78
CA SER A 179 -7.65 -10.50 -8.42
C SER A 179 -7.01 -11.85 -8.75
N LYS A 180 -7.58 -12.93 -8.22
CA LYS A 180 -7.27 -14.27 -8.69
C LYS A 180 -7.76 -14.42 -10.13
N PRO A 181 -7.02 -15.14 -11.02
CA PRO A 181 -7.44 -15.46 -12.38
C PRO A 181 -8.77 -16.21 -12.46
#